data_66252542b846ec53d859b1f156a40e14
#
_entry.id   66252542b846ec53d859b1f156a40e14
#
_cell.length_a   1.000
_cell.length_b   1.000
_cell.length_c   1.000
_cell.angle_alpha   90.00
_cell.angle_beta   90.00
_cell.angle_gamma   90.00
#
_symmetry.space_group_name_H-M   'P 1'
#
loop_
_entity.id
_entity.type
_entity.pdbx_description
1 polymer ?
#
loop_
_entity_poly.entity_id
_entity_poly.type
_entity_poly.pdbx_seq_one_letter_code
_entity_poly.pdbx_strand_id
1 'polypeptide(L)'
;MIGPDLRVAAALVTPWIAASAFMSGLIAYYFGFGFTLGKKTSLLLVTMAVPALANILLNLILIPRLGVLGAAVATALSFAIGLVACLLISRRAIALPIPWEALIRCGVASTGMALVVWRLPPLGGFVELMLDASVGGLVYAALALTLNAAGVRDVLNRLIQARRRATA
;
A
#
# COMPACT_ATOMS: atom_id res chain seq x y z
N MET A 1 4.77 12.78 25.31
CA MET A 1 5.16 13.87 24.36
C MET A 1 6.36 13.38 23.57
N ILE A 2 6.24 13.29 22.24
CA ILE A 2 7.36 12.90 21.36
C ILE A 2 8.26 14.12 21.20
N GLY A 3 9.57 13.96 21.49
CA GLY A 3 10.56 15.04 21.38
C GLY A 3 10.64 15.59 19.94
N PRO A 4 11.06 16.85 19.75
CA PRO A 4 11.14 17.50 18.44
C PRO A 4 12.02 16.72 17.45
N ASP A 5 13.10 16.12 17.91
CA ASP A 5 14.02 15.32 17.08
C ASP A 5 13.37 14.06 16.52
N LEU A 6 12.47 13.42 17.30
CA LEU A 6 11.71 12.25 16.86
C LEU A 6 10.64 12.60 15.82
N ARG A 7 10.08 13.81 15.87
CA ARG A 7 9.12 14.26 14.85
C ARG A 7 9.78 14.46 13.49
N VAL A 8 10.97 15.05 13.48
CA VAL A 8 11.74 15.24 12.23
C VAL A 8 12.14 13.88 11.63
N ALA A 9 12.66 12.98 12.49
CA ALA A 9 13.01 11.62 12.03
C ALA A 9 11.80 10.86 11.50
N ALA A 10 10.65 10.94 12.17
CA ALA A 10 9.41 10.31 11.71
C ALA A 10 8.95 10.87 10.36
N ALA A 11 8.99 12.19 10.18
CA ALA A 11 8.60 12.83 8.91
C ALA A 11 9.46 12.38 7.73
N LEU A 12 10.77 12.17 7.96
CA LEU A 12 11.69 11.68 6.93
C LEU A 12 11.49 10.20 6.59
N VAL A 13 11.08 9.38 7.55
CA VAL A 13 10.93 7.92 7.40
C VAL A 13 9.55 7.55 6.85
N THR A 14 8.49 8.28 7.20
CA THR A 14 7.09 7.98 6.85
C THR A 14 6.86 7.75 5.35
N PRO A 15 7.35 8.60 4.41
CA PRO A 15 7.12 8.37 2.98
C PRO A 15 7.73 7.07 2.48
N TRP A 16 8.89 6.65 3.00
CA TRP A 16 9.54 5.40 2.63
C TRP A 16 8.75 4.19 3.14
N ILE A 17 8.24 4.27 4.38
CA ILE A 17 7.38 3.23 4.94
C ILE A 17 6.07 3.14 4.17
N ALA A 18 5.44 4.26 3.82
CA ALA A 18 4.21 4.27 3.03
C ALA A 18 4.43 3.64 1.64
N ALA A 19 5.53 3.99 0.97
CA ALA A 19 5.89 3.39 -0.32
C ALA A 19 6.14 1.87 -0.20
N SER A 20 6.84 1.43 0.86
CA SER A 20 7.09 0.01 1.10
C SER A 20 5.81 -0.75 1.39
N ALA A 21 4.89 -0.18 2.18
CA ALA A 21 3.58 -0.78 2.47
C ALA A 21 2.74 -0.96 1.20
N PHE A 22 2.72 0.04 0.32
CA PHE A 22 2.04 -0.05 -0.97
C PHE A 22 2.62 -1.17 -1.85
N MET A 23 3.95 -1.21 -2.01
CA MET A 23 4.61 -2.23 -2.82
C MET A 23 4.43 -3.63 -2.24
N SER A 24 4.54 -3.79 -0.92
CA SER A 24 4.30 -5.08 -0.25
C SER A 24 2.85 -5.54 -0.42
N GLY A 25 1.89 -4.62 -0.37
CA GLY A 25 0.48 -4.90 -0.66
C GLY A 25 0.27 -5.42 -2.08
N LEU A 26 0.89 -4.79 -3.09
CA LEU A 26 0.84 -5.29 -4.47
C LEU A 26 1.44 -6.70 -4.60
N ILE A 27 2.58 -6.95 -3.94
CA ILE A 27 3.22 -8.27 -3.96
C ILE A 27 2.30 -9.31 -3.31
N ALA A 28 1.79 -9.04 -2.12
CA ALA A 28 1.00 -10.00 -1.34
C ALA A 28 -0.37 -10.27 -1.96
N TYR A 29 -1.11 -9.21 -2.29
CA TYR A 29 -2.50 -9.34 -2.72
C TYR A 29 -2.64 -9.53 -4.22
N TYR A 30 -1.91 -8.79 -5.06
CA TYR A 30 -2.06 -8.93 -6.51
C TYR A 30 -1.29 -10.15 -7.04
N PHE A 31 0.03 -10.21 -6.82
CA PHE A 31 0.84 -11.33 -7.31
C PHE A 31 0.62 -12.61 -6.52
N GLY A 32 0.51 -12.53 -5.18
CA GLY A 32 0.28 -13.67 -4.31
C GLY A 32 -1.01 -14.40 -4.66
N PHE A 33 -2.13 -13.69 -4.80
CA PHE A 33 -3.39 -14.27 -5.26
C PHE A 33 -3.29 -14.80 -6.70
N GLY A 34 -2.66 -14.04 -7.61
CA GLY A 34 -2.45 -14.48 -8.97
C GLY A 34 -1.73 -15.82 -9.08
N PHE A 35 -0.63 -15.98 -8.33
CA PHE A 35 0.14 -17.22 -8.31
C PHE A 35 -0.64 -18.39 -7.67
N THR A 36 -1.45 -18.11 -6.65
CA THR A 36 -2.31 -19.10 -6.02
C THR A 36 -3.40 -19.59 -6.98
N LEU A 37 -4.10 -18.68 -7.66
CA LEU A 37 -5.11 -19.01 -8.66
C LEU A 37 -4.52 -19.75 -9.86
N GLY A 38 -3.31 -19.39 -10.27
CA GLY A 38 -2.56 -20.08 -11.32
C GLY A 38 -1.96 -21.42 -10.91
N LYS A 39 -2.21 -21.91 -9.69
CA LYS A 39 -1.65 -23.16 -9.11
C LYS A 39 -0.12 -23.21 -9.13
N LYS A 40 0.54 -22.05 -9.13
CA LYS A 40 2.01 -21.93 -9.11
C LYS A 40 2.48 -21.45 -7.72
N THR A 41 2.10 -22.18 -6.68
CA THR A 41 2.38 -21.84 -5.28
C THR A 41 3.88 -21.78 -4.95
N SER A 42 4.72 -22.50 -5.69
CA SER A 42 6.17 -22.39 -5.56
C SER A 42 6.71 -20.98 -5.83
N LEU A 43 6.01 -20.18 -6.66
CA LEU A 43 6.37 -18.79 -6.92
C LEU A 43 6.08 -17.86 -5.73
N LEU A 44 5.22 -18.30 -4.80
CA LEU A 44 4.99 -17.56 -3.54
C LEU A 44 6.26 -17.44 -2.70
N LEU A 45 7.15 -18.45 -2.77
CA LEU A 45 8.46 -18.36 -2.11
C LEU A 45 9.28 -17.18 -2.64
N VAL A 46 9.19 -16.90 -3.93
CA VAL A 46 9.90 -15.78 -4.55
C VAL A 46 9.34 -14.44 -4.07
N THR A 47 8.01 -14.33 -3.90
CA THR A 47 7.39 -13.09 -3.40
C THR A 47 7.84 -12.73 -2.00
N MET A 48 8.26 -13.71 -1.20
CA MET A 48 8.72 -13.52 0.18
C MET A 48 10.25 -13.50 0.27
N ALA A 49 10.93 -14.42 -0.40
CA ALA A 49 12.38 -14.61 -0.27
C ALA A 49 13.18 -13.46 -0.91
N VAL A 50 12.75 -12.97 -2.07
CA VAL A 50 13.49 -11.91 -2.77
C VAL A 50 13.49 -10.60 -1.98
N PRO A 51 12.34 -10.06 -1.52
CA PRO A 51 12.36 -8.86 -0.68
C PRO A 51 13.12 -9.09 0.64
N ALA A 52 12.99 -10.27 1.26
CA ALA A 52 13.65 -10.56 2.54
C ALA A 52 15.18 -10.56 2.41
N LEU A 53 15.73 -11.26 1.42
CA LEU A 53 17.16 -11.27 1.16
C LEU A 53 17.68 -9.88 0.80
N ALA A 54 16.99 -9.18 -0.09
CA ALA A 54 17.35 -7.80 -0.44
C ALA A 54 17.32 -6.88 0.78
N ASN A 55 16.33 -7.03 1.66
CA ASN A 55 16.21 -6.23 2.89
C ASN A 55 17.38 -6.46 3.84
N ILE A 56 17.78 -7.72 4.06
CA ILE A 56 18.93 -8.05 4.89
C ILE A 56 20.21 -7.39 4.33
N LEU A 57 20.48 -7.57 3.04
CA LEU A 57 21.68 -7.02 2.41
C LEU A 57 21.71 -5.50 2.43
N LEU A 58 20.58 -4.86 2.11
CA LEU A 58 20.47 -3.41 2.11
C LEU A 58 20.58 -2.83 3.52
N ASN A 59 19.99 -3.48 4.54
CA ASN A 59 20.11 -3.04 5.93
C ASN A 59 21.57 -3.08 6.41
N LEU A 60 22.34 -4.12 6.07
CA LEU A 60 23.76 -4.21 6.43
C LEU A 60 24.58 -3.05 5.84
N ILE A 61 24.17 -2.51 4.70
CA ILE A 61 24.89 -1.42 4.02
C ILE A 61 24.38 -0.05 4.46
N LEU A 62 23.05 0.12 4.57
CA LEU A 62 22.42 1.42 4.77
C LEU A 62 22.28 1.83 6.23
N ILE A 63 22.03 0.88 7.14
CA ILE A 63 21.88 1.21 8.56
C ILE A 63 23.15 1.83 9.16
N PRO A 64 24.37 1.32 8.90
CA PRO A 64 25.58 1.92 9.44
C PRO A 64 25.83 3.36 8.96
N ARG A 65 25.30 3.72 7.78
CA ARG A 65 25.51 5.03 7.15
C ARG A 65 24.41 6.04 7.46
N LEU A 66 23.15 5.59 7.51
CA LEU A 66 21.97 6.45 7.57
C LEU A 66 21.09 6.21 8.80
N GLY A 67 21.49 5.27 9.69
CA GLY A 67 20.71 4.95 10.89
C GLY A 67 19.30 4.49 10.56
N VAL A 68 18.31 5.04 11.27
CA VAL A 68 16.88 4.70 11.13
C VAL A 68 16.36 4.99 9.73
N LEU A 69 16.79 6.08 9.11
CA LEU A 69 16.44 6.39 7.73
C LEU A 69 16.95 5.32 6.77
N GLY A 70 18.15 4.79 7.01
CA GLY A 70 18.73 3.69 6.25
C GLY A 70 17.85 2.44 6.26
N ALA A 71 17.30 2.08 7.41
CA ALA A 71 16.37 0.96 7.55
C ALA A 71 15.08 1.16 6.72
N ALA A 72 14.51 2.36 6.76
CA ALA A 72 13.30 2.68 6.00
C ALA A 72 13.55 2.63 4.48
N VAL A 73 14.64 3.22 4.02
CA VAL A 73 15.05 3.19 2.60
C VAL A 73 15.36 1.76 2.16
N ALA A 74 16.08 0.98 2.98
CA ALA A 74 16.37 -0.43 2.70
C ALA A 74 15.07 -1.24 2.51
N THR A 75 14.09 -1.03 3.36
CA THR A 75 12.78 -1.68 3.28
C THR A 75 12.05 -1.30 1.98
N ALA A 76 12.00 -0.03 1.64
CA ALA A 76 11.37 0.43 0.40
C ALA A 76 12.05 -0.14 -0.85
N LEU A 77 13.39 -0.11 -0.89
CA LEU A 77 14.16 -0.67 -2.00
C LEU A 77 14.01 -2.19 -2.11
N SER A 78 13.98 -2.91 -0.99
CA SER A 78 13.79 -4.37 -1.02
C SER A 78 12.44 -4.77 -1.57
N PHE A 79 11.36 -4.07 -1.21
CA PHE A 79 10.04 -4.31 -1.80
C PHE A 79 9.97 -3.86 -3.27
N ALA A 80 10.69 -2.82 -3.67
CA ALA A 80 10.81 -2.44 -5.08
C ALA A 80 11.48 -3.54 -5.90
N ILE A 81 12.59 -4.11 -5.40
CA ILE A 81 13.28 -5.26 -6.03
C ILE A 81 12.35 -6.47 -6.10
N GLY A 82 11.64 -6.77 -5.02
CA GLY A 82 10.65 -7.85 -4.98
C GLY A 82 9.52 -7.65 -5.98
N LEU A 83 9.00 -6.43 -6.12
CA LEU A 83 7.97 -6.09 -7.09
C LEU A 83 8.44 -6.29 -8.53
N VAL A 84 9.65 -5.84 -8.85
CA VAL A 84 10.26 -6.06 -10.17
C VAL A 84 10.44 -7.56 -10.45
N ALA A 85 10.92 -8.33 -9.47
CA ALA A 85 11.04 -9.79 -9.61
C ALA A 85 9.67 -10.44 -9.87
N CYS A 86 8.63 -10.06 -9.13
CA CYS A 86 7.27 -10.56 -9.34
C CYS A 86 6.73 -10.21 -10.73
N LEU A 87 6.97 -8.98 -11.21
CA LEU A 87 6.57 -8.54 -12.56
C LEU A 87 7.26 -9.37 -13.65
N LEU A 88 8.57 -9.61 -13.53
CA LEU A 88 9.32 -10.37 -14.52
C LEU A 88 8.88 -11.84 -14.55
N ILE A 89 8.67 -12.45 -13.39
CA ILE A 89 8.23 -13.84 -13.27
C ILE A 89 6.80 -13.99 -13.74
N SER A 90 5.92 -13.07 -13.38
CA SER A 90 4.52 -13.05 -13.79
C SER A 90 4.38 -13.06 -15.32
N ARG A 91 5.15 -12.23 -16.02
CA ARG A 91 5.12 -12.18 -17.50
C ARG A 91 5.45 -13.51 -18.17
N ARG A 92 6.28 -14.34 -17.54
CA ARG A 92 6.69 -15.65 -18.07
C ARG A 92 5.82 -16.81 -17.61
N ALA A 93 5.22 -16.67 -16.42
CA ALA A 93 4.55 -17.78 -15.75
C ALA A 93 3.02 -17.72 -15.89
N ILE A 94 2.44 -16.54 -15.79
CA ILE A 94 0.99 -16.29 -15.80
C ILE A 94 0.78 -14.88 -16.35
N ALA A 95 0.01 -14.74 -17.42
CA ALA A 95 -0.36 -13.44 -17.97
C ALA A 95 -1.38 -12.76 -17.03
N LEU A 96 -0.89 -12.11 -15.97
CA LEU A 96 -1.73 -11.30 -15.10
C LEU A 96 -1.89 -9.91 -15.74
N PRO A 97 -3.10 -9.51 -16.14
CA PRO A 97 -3.35 -8.17 -16.68
C PRO A 97 -3.18 -7.14 -15.56
N ILE A 98 -2.30 -6.17 -15.75
CA ILE A 98 -2.14 -5.10 -14.75
C ILE A 98 -3.40 -4.22 -14.76
N PRO A 99 -4.11 -4.06 -13.63
CA PRO A 99 -5.34 -3.28 -13.57
C PRO A 99 -5.02 -1.77 -13.50
N TRP A 100 -4.52 -1.20 -14.58
CA TRP A 100 -4.10 0.21 -14.64
C TRP A 100 -5.19 1.18 -14.22
N GLU A 101 -6.44 0.92 -14.64
CA GLU A 101 -7.58 1.76 -14.25
C GLU A 101 -7.79 1.79 -12.73
N ALA A 102 -7.74 0.63 -12.07
CA ALA A 102 -7.91 0.54 -10.63
C ALA A 102 -6.75 1.26 -9.90
N LEU A 103 -5.51 1.06 -10.36
CA LEU A 103 -4.34 1.72 -9.78
C LEU A 103 -4.40 3.25 -9.91
N ILE A 104 -4.78 3.75 -11.10
CA ILE A 104 -4.93 5.20 -11.33
C ILE A 104 -6.05 5.78 -10.45
N ARG A 105 -7.23 5.13 -10.41
CA ARG A 105 -8.35 5.58 -9.59
C ARG A 105 -8.03 5.59 -8.10
N CYS A 106 -7.36 4.54 -7.60
CA CYS A 106 -6.88 4.51 -6.22
C CYS A 106 -5.82 5.59 -5.96
N GLY A 107 -4.90 5.81 -6.91
CA GLY A 107 -3.89 6.86 -6.82
C GLY A 107 -4.51 8.26 -6.74
N VAL A 108 -5.50 8.55 -7.58
CA VAL A 108 -6.26 9.82 -7.54
C VAL A 108 -6.99 9.99 -6.21
N ALA A 109 -7.66 8.93 -5.73
CA ALA A 109 -8.35 8.97 -4.43
C ALA A 109 -7.38 9.22 -3.26
N SER A 110 -6.23 8.55 -3.27
CA SER A 110 -5.18 8.74 -2.25
C SER A 110 -4.57 10.13 -2.29
N THR A 111 -4.31 10.67 -3.49
CA THR A 111 -3.80 12.04 -3.65
C THR A 111 -4.82 13.07 -3.18
N GLY A 112 -6.10 12.90 -3.52
CA GLY A 112 -7.18 13.76 -3.04
C GLY A 112 -7.29 13.73 -1.51
N MET A 113 -7.22 12.53 -0.90
CA MET A 113 -7.17 12.38 0.56
C MET A 113 -5.98 13.14 1.17
N ALA A 114 -4.79 12.95 0.62
CA ALA A 114 -3.57 13.58 1.12
C ALA A 114 -3.64 15.12 1.05
N LEU A 115 -4.20 15.67 -0.03
CA LEU A 115 -4.40 17.12 -0.19
C LEU A 115 -5.38 17.68 0.84
N VAL A 116 -6.45 16.97 1.15
CA VAL A 116 -7.42 17.40 2.16
C VAL A 116 -6.82 17.36 3.55
N VAL A 117 -6.15 16.25 3.91
CA VAL A 117 -5.49 16.12 5.22
C VAL A 117 -4.40 17.18 5.40
N TRP A 118 -3.64 17.48 4.35
CA TRP A 118 -2.61 18.53 4.40
C TRP A 118 -3.17 19.95 4.66
N ARG A 119 -4.45 20.18 4.35
CA ARG A 119 -5.13 21.47 4.61
C ARG A 119 -5.72 21.57 6.01
N LEU A 120 -5.73 20.49 6.78
CA LEU A 120 -6.23 20.50 8.15
C LEU A 120 -5.29 21.30 9.09
N PRO A 121 -5.85 22.04 10.04
CA PRO A 121 -5.04 22.78 11.01
C PRO A 121 -4.30 21.81 11.94
N PRO A 122 -3.02 22.05 12.25
CA PRO A 122 -2.26 21.23 13.18
C PRO A 122 -2.76 21.48 14.62
N LEU A 123 -3.57 20.58 15.15
CA LEU A 123 -4.12 20.67 16.51
C LEU A 123 -3.20 20.06 17.57
N GLY A 124 -2.23 19.24 17.15
CA GLY A 124 -1.28 18.55 18.01
C GLY A 124 -1.85 17.36 18.77
N GLY A 125 -1.03 16.33 18.95
CA GLY A 125 -1.34 15.19 19.80
C GLY A 125 -2.31 14.17 19.22
N PHE A 126 -3.00 13.46 20.11
CA PHE A 126 -3.89 12.36 19.75
C PHE A 126 -5.15 12.82 18.99
N VAL A 127 -5.62 14.02 19.29
CA VAL A 127 -6.82 14.60 18.66
C VAL A 127 -6.58 14.85 17.18
N GLU A 128 -5.42 15.40 16.80
CA GLU A 128 -5.01 15.59 15.43
C GLU A 128 -4.99 14.27 14.67
N LEU A 129 -4.36 13.24 15.24
CA LEU A 129 -4.30 11.92 14.63
C LEU A 129 -5.69 11.32 14.37
N MET A 130 -6.61 11.44 15.32
CA MET A 130 -7.98 10.95 15.19
C MET A 130 -8.75 11.73 14.12
N LEU A 131 -8.54 13.03 14.06
CA LEU A 131 -9.20 13.91 13.10
C LEU A 131 -8.69 13.64 11.69
N ASP A 132 -7.38 13.56 11.50
CA ASP A 132 -6.74 13.26 10.22
C ASP A 132 -7.14 11.87 9.69
N ALA A 133 -7.15 10.87 10.58
CA ALA A 133 -7.58 9.52 10.21
C ALA A 133 -9.06 9.46 9.84
N SER A 134 -9.93 10.15 10.57
CA SER A 134 -11.37 10.16 10.33
C SER A 134 -11.71 10.90 9.05
N VAL A 135 -11.21 12.13 8.89
CA VAL A 135 -11.45 12.95 7.70
C VAL A 135 -10.81 12.31 6.47
N GLY A 136 -9.56 11.89 6.59
CA GLY A 136 -8.85 11.19 5.50
C GLY A 136 -9.57 9.93 5.06
N GLY A 137 -10.02 9.10 6.00
CA GLY A 137 -10.79 7.89 5.72
C GLY A 137 -12.11 8.17 5.02
N LEU A 138 -12.85 9.17 5.47
CA LEU A 138 -14.12 9.58 4.84
C LEU A 138 -13.91 10.13 3.42
N VAL A 139 -12.92 10.98 3.23
CA VAL A 139 -12.57 11.53 1.91
C VAL A 139 -12.14 10.43 0.95
N TYR A 140 -11.27 9.53 1.40
CA TYR A 140 -10.85 8.38 0.59
C TYR A 140 -12.03 7.49 0.22
N ALA A 141 -12.89 7.15 1.17
CA ALA A 141 -14.08 6.34 0.93
C ALA A 141 -15.05 7.02 -0.08
N ALA A 142 -15.28 8.32 0.07
CA ALA A 142 -16.11 9.08 -0.86
C ALA A 142 -15.51 9.09 -2.27
N LEU A 143 -14.21 9.37 -2.41
CA LEU A 143 -13.52 9.35 -3.70
C LEU A 143 -13.45 7.95 -4.31
N ALA A 144 -13.21 6.92 -3.51
CA ALA A 144 -13.19 5.53 -3.97
C ALA A 144 -14.55 5.08 -4.49
N LEU A 145 -15.64 5.49 -3.84
CA LEU A 145 -17.01 5.22 -4.27
C LEU A 145 -17.39 6.00 -5.54
N THR A 146 -17.05 7.28 -5.63
CA THR A 146 -17.37 8.12 -6.79
C THR A 146 -16.60 7.69 -8.03
N LEU A 147 -15.32 7.38 -7.88
CA LEU A 147 -14.46 6.90 -8.97
C LEU A 147 -14.64 5.41 -9.27
N ASN A 148 -15.50 4.71 -8.51
CA ASN A 148 -15.63 3.24 -8.59
C ASN A 148 -14.27 2.53 -8.53
N ALA A 149 -13.40 2.99 -7.62
CA ALA A 149 -12.07 2.43 -7.46
C ALA A 149 -12.17 0.93 -7.08
N ALA A 150 -11.47 0.09 -7.82
CA ALA A 150 -11.49 -1.37 -7.65
C ALA A 150 -12.89 -2.04 -7.73
N GLY A 151 -13.88 -1.41 -8.37
CA GLY A 151 -15.23 -1.98 -8.51
C GLY A 151 -16.05 -2.01 -7.22
N VAL A 152 -15.71 -1.19 -6.24
CA VAL A 152 -16.38 -1.14 -4.91
C VAL A 152 -17.89 -0.87 -5.06
N ARG A 153 -18.27 -0.02 -6.00
CA ARG A 153 -19.68 0.30 -6.26
C ARG A 153 -20.46 -0.92 -6.77
N ASP A 154 -19.84 -1.74 -7.61
CA ASP A 154 -20.47 -2.93 -8.17
C ASP A 154 -20.64 -4.02 -7.11
N VAL A 155 -19.64 -4.19 -6.23
CA VAL A 155 -19.70 -5.10 -5.09
C VAL A 155 -20.81 -4.65 -4.12
N LEU A 156 -20.87 -3.36 -3.79
CA LEU A 156 -21.89 -2.81 -2.90
C LEU A 156 -23.30 -3.02 -3.47
N ASN A 157 -23.50 -2.75 -4.76
CA ASN A 157 -24.79 -2.96 -5.43
C ASN A 157 -25.20 -4.44 -5.41
N ARG A 158 -24.27 -5.37 -5.63
CA ARG A 158 -24.54 -6.81 -5.53
C ARG A 158 -24.94 -7.23 -4.12
N LEU A 159 -24.26 -6.70 -3.09
CA LEU A 159 -24.61 -7.00 -1.69
C LEU A 159 -25.99 -6.45 -1.31
N ILE A 160 -26.32 -5.25 -1.73
CA ILE A 160 -27.65 -4.65 -1.50
C ILE A 160 -28.75 -5.47 -2.20
N GLN A 161 -28.51 -5.90 -3.43
CA GLN A 161 -29.47 -6.74 -4.18
C GLN A 161 -29.62 -8.13 -3.54
N ALA A 162 -28.54 -8.75 -3.10
CA ALA A 162 -28.57 -10.04 -2.40
C ALA A 162 -29.38 -9.96 -1.09
N ARG A 163 -29.18 -8.87 -0.33
CA ARG A 163 -29.94 -8.64 0.92
C ARG A 163 -31.43 -8.43 0.65
N ARG A 164 -31.79 -7.68 -0.40
CA ARG A 164 -33.21 -7.48 -0.78
C ARG A 164 -33.89 -8.79 -1.21
N ARG A 165 -33.15 -9.71 -1.85
CA ARG A 165 -33.69 -11.04 -2.24
C ARG A 165 -33.82 -11.99 -1.03
N ALA A 166 -33.06 -11.80 0.03
CA ALA A 166 -33.14 -12.61 1.24
C ALA A 166 -34.27 -12.16 2.19
N THR A 167 -34.80 -10.94 2.00
CA THR A 167 -35.90 -10.35 2.80
C THR A 167 -37.25 -10.32 2.07
N ALA A 168 -37.30 -10.75 0.81
CA ALA A 168 -38.51 -10.97 0.01
C ALA A 168 -38.90 -12.44 -0.09
#